data_8dde2ee4094d8fa7fb8608b5ed231b43
#
_entry.id   8dde2ee4094d8fa7fb8608b5ed231b43
#
_cell.length_a   1.000
_cell.length_b   1.000
_cell.length_c   1.000
_cell.angle_alpha   90.00
_cell.angle_beta   90.00
_cell.angle_gamma   90.00
#
_symmetry.space_group_name_H-M   'P 1'
#
loop_
_entity.id
_entity.type
_entity.pdbx_description
1 polymer ?
#
loop_
_entity_poly.entity_id
_entity_poly.type
_entity_poly.pdbx_seq_one_letter_code
_entity_poly.pdbx_strand_id
1 'polypeptide(L)'
;WLHPYTASNGKKGTTFCTTMGASVDLVSEDLRRMLVNSVYFLSGLTVPEKADVDYVDPFYPSFYGFIKDKEFWPGQNMQAEDYGLGKSPNAPDPVGTPNWPFRPTLKK
;
A
#
# COMPACT_ATOMS: atom_id res chain seq x y z
N TRP A 1 10.86 10.92 -5.50
CA TRP A 1 12.28 11.22 -5.76
C TRP A 1 13.20 10.20 -5.12
N LEU A 2 14.42 10.11 -5.63
CA LEU A 2 15.52 9.37 -5.02
C LEU A 2 16.48 10.37 -4.39
N HIS A 3 16.96 10.09 -3.17
CA HIS A 3 17.91 10.97 -2.47
C HIS A 3 18.99 10.14 -1.76
N PRO A 4 20.28 10.39 -2.05
CA PRO A 4 21.37 9.80 -1.29
C PRO A 4 21.45 10.45 0.10
N TYR A 5 21.79 9.67 1.11
CA TYR A 5 21.99 10.18 2.46
C TYR A 5 23.21 9.53 3.12
N THR A 6 23.69 10.19 4.17
CA THR A 6 24.70 9.63 5.08
C THR A 6 24.11 9.58 6.47
N ALA A 7 24.05 8.41 7.05
CA ALA A 7 23.56 8.20 8.42
C ALA A 7 24.59 8.72 9.45
N SER A 8 24.17 8.94 10.70
CA SER A 8 25.02 9.43 11.79
C SER A 8 26.24 8.54 12.06
N ASN A 9 26.18 7.25 11.75
CA ASN A 9 27.29 6.30 11.85
C ASN A 9 28.21 6.28 10.61
N GLY A 10 28.05 7.23 9.67
CA GLY A 10 28.85 7.35 8.45
C GLY A 10 28.42 6.43 7.30
N LYS A 11 27.47 5.54 7.49
CA LYS A 11 26.96 4.68 6.41
C LYS A 11 26.17 5.50 5.40
N LYS A 12 26.43 5.23 4.12
CA LYS A 12 25.73 5.85 3.00
C LYS A 12 24.59 4.96 2.54
N GLY A 13 23.51 5.57 2.11
CA GLY A 13 22.35 4.89 1.54
C GLY A 13 21.62 5.78 0.55
N THR A 14 20.59 5.23 -0.05
CA THR A 14 19.66 5.95 -0.91
C THR A 14 18.25 5.69 -0.41
N THR A 15 17.42 6.72 -0.39
CA THR A 15 16.02 6.62 -0.07
C THR A 15 15.18 6.91 -1.32
N PHE A 16 14.05 6.20 -1.45
CA PHE A 16 12.97 6.53 -2.36
C PHE A 16 11.84 7.17 -1.55
N CYS A 17 11.28 8.24 -2.07
CA CYS A 17 10.17 8.92 -1.44
C CYS A 17 9.09 9.28 -2.47
N THR A 18 7.85 9.06 -2.10
CA THR A 18 6.67 9.43 -2.89
C THR A 18 5.59 10.00 -1.98
N THR A 19 4.76 10.89 -2.48
CA THR A 19 3.55 11.37 -1.82
C THR A 19 2.31 10.52 -2.16
N MET A 20 2.41 9.66 -3.15
CA MET A 20 1.39 8.66 -3.48
C MET A 20 1.50 7.50 -2.49
N GLY A 21 0.42 7.10 -1.87
CA GLY A 21 0.47 6.02 -0.86
C GLY A 21 -0.84 5.82 -0.12
N ALA A 22 -1.91 6.49 -0.51
CA ALA A 22 -3.24 6.09 -0.05
C ALA A 22 -3.55 4.67 -0.55
N SER A 23 -4.34 3.92 0.21
CA SER A 23 -4.67 2.54 -0.19
C SER A 23 -5.29 2.46 -1.58
N VAL A 24 -6.09 3.46 -1.96
CA VAL A 24 -6.70 3.55 -3.29
C VAL A 24 -5.69 3.83 -4.40
N ASP A 25 -4.57 4.47 -4.13
CA ASP A 25 -3.53 4.72 -5.12
C ASP A 25 -2.92 3.41 -5.61
N LEU A 26 -2.85 2.38 -4.73
CA LEU A 26 -2.32 1.06 -5.06
C LEU A 26 -3.21 0.25 -6.01
N VAL A 27 -4.37 0.77 -6.40
CA VAL A 27 -5.16 0.24 -7.52
C VAL A 27 -4.44 0.45 -8.86
N SER A 28 -3.63 1.50 -8.97
CA SER A 28 -2.78 1.72 -10.14
C SER A 28 -1.70 0.65 -10.23
N GLU A 29 -1.71 -0.12 -11.32
CA GLU A 29 -0.68 -1.12 -11.62
C GLU A 29 0.70 -0.46 -11.74
N ASP A 30 0.76 0.69 -12.38
CA ASP A 30 2.01 1.42 -12.59
C ASP A 30 2.61 1.92 -11.27
N LEU A 31 1.77 2.36 -10.32
CA LEU A 31 2.24 2.73 -9.01
C LEU A 31 2.79 1.52 -8.24
N ARG A 32 2.09 0.39 -8.27
CA ARG A 32 2.60 -0.85 -7.65
C ARG A 32 3.94 -1.25 -8.26
N ARG A 33 4.05 -1.18 -9.60
CA ARG A 33 5.30 -1.50 -10.30
C ARG A 33 6.43 -0.54 -9.95
N MET A 34 6.14 0.74 -9.83
CA MET A 34 7.13 1.73 -9.40
C MET A 34 7.64 1.40 -7.99
N LEU A 35 6.76 1.02 -7.06
CA LEU A 35 7.15 0.65 -5.69
C LEU A 35 8.00 -0.63 -5.68
N VAL A 36 7.57 -1.66 -6.39
CA VAL A 36 8.32 -2.93 -6.48
C VAL A 36 9.69 -2.70 -7.12
N ASN A 37 9.75 -1.96 -8.22
CA ASN A 37 11.00 -1.63 -8.89
C ASN A 37 11.95 -0.82 -8.00
N SER A 38 11.41 0.11 -7.18
CA SER A 38 12.24 0.86 -6.23
C SER A 38 12.82 -0.03 -5.14
N VAL A 39 12.10 -1.07 -4.69
CA VAL A 39 12.66 -2.07 -3.75
C VAL A 39 13.81 -2.85 -4.38
N TYR A 40 13.65 -3.35 -5.62
CA TYR A 40 14.75 -4.00 -6.34
C TYR A 40 15.96 -3.10 -6.45
N PHE A 41 15.74 -1.86 -6.91
CA PHE A 41 16.82 -0.88 -7.07
C PHE A 41 17.55 -0.57 -5.76
N LEU A 42 16.82 -0.28 -4.69
CA LEU A 42 17.40 0.06 -3.38
C LEU A 42 18.10 -1.13 -2.71
N SER A 43 17.71 -2.35 -3.04
CA SER A 43 18.35 -3.59 -2.58
C SER A 43 19.57 -4.00 -3.41
N GLY A 44 19.90 -3.24 -4.45
CA GLY A 44 21.00 -3.57 -5.37
C GLY A 44 20.71 -4.78 -6.27
N LEU A 45 19.47 -5.16 -6.41
CA LEU A 45 19.02 -6.23 -7.29
C LEU A 45 18.74 -5.68 -8.69
N THR A 46 18.84 -6.54 -9.70
CA THR A 46 18.45 -6.17 -11.06
C THR A 46 16.96 -5.92 -11.12
N VAL A 47 16.56 -4.71 -11.53
CA VAL A 47 15.17 -4.38 -11.75
C VAL A 47 14.65 -5.17 -12.95
N PRO A 48 13.59 -5.99 -12.81
CA PRO A 48 13.06 -6.75 -13.92
C PRO A 48 12.46 -5.82 -14.99
N GLU A 49 12.48 -6.23 -16.24
CA GLU A 49 11.88 -5.48 -17.35
C GLU A 49 10.40 -5.20 -17.10
N LYS A 50 9.69 -6.18 -16.58
CA LYS A 50 8.29 -6.05 -16.14
C LYS A 50 8.10 -6.84 -14.84
N ALA A 51 8.12 -6.15 -13.70
CA ALA A 51 7.81 -6.77 -12.43
C ALA A 51 6.34 -7.24 -12.40
N ASP A 52 6.12 -8.45 -11.89
CA ASP A 52 4.79 -8.92 -11.53
C ASP A 52 4.30 -8.15 -10.30
N VAL A 53 3.14 -7.53 -10.43
CA VAL A 53 2.52 -6.72 -9.39
C VAL A 53 1.02 -7.01 -9.27
N ASP A 54 0.62 -8.20 -9.72
CA ASP A 54 -0.75 -8.67 -9.52
C ASP A 54 -1.06 -8.80 -8.03
N TYR A 55 -2.33 -8.65 -7.69
CA TYR A 55 -2.76 -8.85 -6.32
C TYR A 55 -2.67 -10.32 -5.95
N VAL A 56 -1.93 -10.62 -4.89
CA VAL A 56 -1.85 -11.98 -4.34
C VAL A 56 -3.17 -12.37 -3.67
N ASP A 57 -3.76 -11.41 -2.96
CA ASP A 57 -5.03 -11.54 -2.26
C ASP A 57 -6.04 -10.52 -2.79
N PRO A 58 -7.35 -10.74 -2.61
CA PRO A 58 -8.36 -9.75 -2.94
C PRO A 58 -8.05 -8.41 -2.26
N PHE A 59 -8.06 -7.33 -3.03
CA PHE A 59 -7.74 -6.00 -2.55
C PHE A 59 -8.95 -5.06 -2.68
N TYR A 60 -9.46 -4.62 -1.52
CA TYR A 60 -10.62 -3.73 -1.41
C TYR A 60 -10.24 -2.46 -0.66
N PRO A 61 -9.54 -1.52 -1.30
CA PRO A 61 -9.12 -0.31 -0.61
C PRO A 61 -10.30 0.56 -0.21
N SER A 62 -10.25 1.09 1.01
CA SER A 62 -11.15 2.16 1.45
C SER A 62 -10.70 3.49 0.85
N PHE A 63 -11.65 4.29 0.41
CA PHE A 63 -11.38 5.64 -0.08
C PHE A 63 -11.06 6.62 1.05
N TYR A 64 -11.52 6.34 2.27
CA TYR A 64 -11.45 7.29 3.36
C TYR A 64 -11.10 6.61 4.68
N GLY A 65 -10.00 7.03 5.29
CA GLY A 65 -9.53 6.47 6.56
C GLY A 65 -9.54 7.45 7.73
N PHE A 66 -9.97 8.70 7.52
CA PHE A 66 -9.95 9.71 8.58
C PHE A 66 -11.26 9.70 9.37
N ILE A 67 -11.35 8.83 10.36
CA ILE A 67 -12.52 8.67 11.21
C ILE A 67 -12.25 9.43 12.51
N LYS A 68 -13.12 10.39 12.82
CA LYS A 68 -12.98 11.24 14.01
C LYS A 68 -13.41 10.54 15.30
N ASP A 69 -14.23 9.51 15.21
CA ASP A 69 -14.64 8.72 16.36
C ASP A 69 -13.44 7.93 16.89
N LYS A 70 -13.06 8.24 18.14
CA LYS A 70 -11.91 7.62 18.81
C LYS A 70 -12.12 6.14 19.11
N GLU A 71 -13.36 5.69 19.23
CA GLU A 71 -13.71 4.31 19.55
C GLU A 71 -13.86 3.44 18.29
N PHE A 72 -13.87 4.05 17.11
CA PHE A 72 -14.05 3.30 15.86
C PHE A 72 -12.97 2.23 15.66
N TRP A 73 -11.71 2.63 15.67
CA TRP A 73 -10.60 1.69 15.42
C TRP A 73 -10.44 0.66 16.54
N PRO A 74 -10.47 1.04 17.83
CA PRO A 74 -10.50 0.04 18.91
C PRO A 74 -11.68 -0.93 18.79
N GLY A 75 -12.86 -0.43 18.39
CA GLY A 75 -14.06 -1.25 18.19
C GLY A 75 -13.96 -2.27 17.05
N GLN A 76 -13.07 -2.07 16.08
CA GLN A 76 -12.82 -3.05 15.02
C GLN A 76 -12.06 -4.30 15.53
N ASN A 77 -11.44 -4.23 16.71
CA ASN A 77 -10.67 -5.33 17.32
C ASN A 77 -9.73 -6.05 16.34
N MET A 78 -9.01 -5.27 15.50
CA MET A 78 -8.14 -5.80 14.46
C MET A 78 -6.98 -6.57 15.05
N GLN A 79 -6.77 -7.80 14.60
CA GLN A 79 -5.65 -8.65 15.00
C GLN A 79 -4.70 -8.81 13.83
N ALA A 80 -3.39 -8.86 14.09
CA ALA A 80 -2.37 -9.01 13.05
C ALA A 80 -2.60 -10.28 12.19
N GLU A 81 -3.09 -11.33 12.83
CA GLU A 81 -3.38 -12.61 12.19
C GLU A 81 -4.48 -12.55 11.12
N ASP A 82 -5.35 -11.54 11.19
CA ASP A 82 -6.43 -11.33 10.22
C ASP A 82 -5.90 -10.80 8.89
N TYR A 83 -4.66 -10.27 8.88
CA TYR A 83 -4.03 -9.64 7.72
C TYR A 83 -2.92 -10.52 7.09
N GLY A 84 -2.88 -11.80 7.44
CA GLY A 84 -1.96 -12.76 6.86
C GLY A 84 -2.26 -13.06 5.38
N LEU A 85 -1.29 -13.69 4.72
CA LEU A 85 -1.44 -14.15 3.35
C LEU A 85 -2.66 -15.08 3.21
N GLY A 86 -3.44 -14.90 2.18
CA GLY A 86 -4.69 -15.63 1.94
C GLY A 86 -5.90 -15.09 2.71
N LYS A 87 -5.71 -14.02 3.49
CA LYS A 87 -6.75 -13.34 4.23
C LYS A 87 -6.91 -11.91 3.69
N SER A 88 -8.12 -11.46 3.55
CA SER A 88 -8.42 -10.10 3.10
C SER A 88 -9.53 -9.52 3.95
N PRO A 89 -9.24 -9.16 5.20
CA PRO A 89 -10.25 -8.54 6.03
C PRO A 89 -10.68 -7.23 5.41
N ASN A 90 -11.98 -7.07 5.24
CA ASN A 90 -12.58 -5.87 4.70
C ASN A 90 -13.21 -5.11 5.86
N ALA A 91 -12.56 -4.05 6.32
CA ALA A 91 -13.20 -3.14 7.24
C ALA A 91 -14.33 -2.40 6.50
N PRO A 92 -15.53 -2.27 7.08
CA PRO A 92 -16.60 -1.51 6.47
C PRO A 92 -16.17 -0.06 6.27
N ASP A 93 -16.54 0.52 5.14
CA ASP A 93 -16.31 1.94 4.93
C ASP A 93 -17.09 2.74 5.99
N PRO A 94 -16.50 3.82 6.52
CA PRO A 94 -17.20 4.72 7.43
C PRO A 94 -18.47 5.29 6.81
N VAL A 95 -19.46 5.57 7.63
CA VAL A 95 -20.68 6.25 7.20
C VAL A 95 -20.32 7.59 6.54
N GLY A 96 -20.85 7.84 5.35
CA GLY A 96 -20.57 9.05 4.57
C GLY A 96 -19.33 8.96 3.68
N THR A 97 -18.68 7.81 3.60
CA THR A 97 -17.62 7.58 2.62
C THR A 97 -18.16 7.75 1.20
N PRO A 98 -17.52 8.59 0.36
CA PRO A 98 -17.94 8.76 -1.01
C PRO A 98 -17.90 7.43 -1.78
N ASN A 99 -18.91 7.16 -2.60
CA ASN A 99 -18.86 6.04 -3.52
C ASN A 99 -17.73 6.27 -4.52
N TRP A 100 -16.78 5.36 -4.51
CA TRP A 100 -15.71 5.40 -5.50
C TRP A 100 -16.16 4.67 -6.79
N PRO A 101 -16.32 5.40 -7.92
CA PRO A 101 -16.82 4.82 -9.16
C PRO A 101 -15.87 3.81 -9.81
N PHE A 102 -14.62 3.79 -9.37
CA PHE A 102 -13.59 2.92 -9.94
C PHE A 102 -13.18 1.76 -9.01
N ARG A 103 -14.06 1.32 -8.11
CA ARG A 103 -13.79 0.09 -7.36
C ARG A 103 -13.41 -1.01 -8.35
N PRO A 104 -12.18 -1.55 -8.28
CA PRO A 104 -11.81 -2.63 -9.18
C PRO A 104 -12.76 -3.79 -8.91
N THR A 105 -13.50 -4.18 -9.94
CA THR A 105 -14.16 -5.48 -9.95
C THR A 105 -13.04 -6.50 -9.97
N LEU A 106 -12.77 -7.11 -8.82
CA LEU A 106 -11.84 -8.22 -8.78
C LEU A 106 -12.36 -9.28 -9.76
N LYS A 107 -11.59 -9.52 -10.80
CA LYS A 107 -11.81 -10.70 -11.62
C LYS A 107 -11.59 -11.90 -10.71
N LYS A 108 -12.64 -12.70 -10.52
CA LYS A 108 -12.53 -14.01 -9.89
C LYS A 108 -11.62 -14.90 -10.70
#